data_a44a98d3d68e7dbe05b7007c826c4581
#
_entry.id   a44a98d3d68e7dbe05b7007c826c4581
#
_cell.length_a   1.000
_cell.length_b   1.000
_cell.length_c   1.000
_cell.angle_alpha   90.00
_cell.angle_beta   90.00
_cell.angle_gamma   90.00
#
_symmetry.space_group_name_H-M   'P 1'
#
loop_
_entity.id
_entity.type
_entity.pdbx_description
1 polymer ?
#
loop_
_entity_poly.entity_id
_entity_poly.type
_entity_poly.pdbx_seq_one_letter_code
_entity_poly.pdbx_strand_id
1 'polypeptide(L)'
;MPSFGIQCLLTVTVTLLGAGLFSVVFNLCNELQYGVWASTCLLPFVFPLLYTQTVNSYFDIPIEIYKVWKYSEEYDSDTLRINRKRSIVMDVEIFRKVDDPASERITGKASEDVIFGQWFQRMIDDCNLKSPSSPIVYKNEGGAYYEWVFYTKPSFFKRRFYIDPDLTLADNRLKQHDVIIAKRVANELVKYNEF
;
A
#
# COMPACT_ATOMS: atom_id res chain seq x y z
N MET A 1 18.19 10.60 11.56
CA MET A 1 18.47 10.18 10.15
C MET A 1 19.36 11.22 9.50
N PRO A 2 20.43 10.85 8.78
CA PRO A 2 21.14 11.83 7.98
C PRO A 2 20.17 12.37 6.93
N SER A 3 20.11 13.70 6.81
CA SER A 3 19.23 14.34 5.83
C SER A 3 19.61 13.90 4.41
N PHE A 4 18.65 13.85 3.50
CA PHE A 4 18.88 13.51 2.08
C PHE A 4 20.07 14.30 1.47
N GLY A 5 20.26 15.54 1.90
CA GLY A 5 21.40 16.36 1.50
C GLY A 5 22.77 15.81 1.91
N ILE A 6 22.89 15.24 3.11
CA ILE A 6 24.15 14.59 3.57
C ILE A 6 24.46 13.36 2.74
N GLN A 7 23.45 12.57 2.37
CA GLN A 7 23.62 11.38 1.53
C GLN A 7 24.10 11.75 0.11
N CYS A 8 23.47 12.76 -0.50
CA CYS A 8 23.90 13.28 -1.79
C CYS A 8 25.35 13.81 -1.74
N LEU A 9 25.69 14.57 -0.70
CA LEU A 9 27.03 15.10 -0.52
C LEU A 9 28.06 13.98 -0.40
N LEU A 10 27.78 12.94 0.39
CA LEU A 10 28.68 11.80 0.57
C LEU A 10 28.87 11.04 -0.76
N THR A 11 27.81 10.80 -1.52
CA THR A 11 27.89 10.14 -2.82
C THR A 11 28.74 10.94 -3.80
N VAL A 12 28.52 12.24 -3.89
CA VAL A 12 29.30 13.14 -4.75
C VAL A 12 30.78 13.14 -4.34
N THR A 13 31.07 13.23 -3.03
CA THR A 13 32.44 13.22 -2.51
C THR A 13 33.17 11.92 -2.87
N VAL A 14 32.54 10.76 -2.69
CA VAL A 14 33.12 9.46 -3.03
C VAL A 14 33.34 9.34 -4.54
N THR A 15 32.42 9.82 -5.36
CA THR A 15 32.56 9.81 -6.82
C THR A 15 33.74 10.67 -7.29
N LEU A 16 33.88 11.88 -6.72
CA LEU A 16 35.01 12.77 -7.02
C LEU A 16 36.34 12.17 -6.57
N LEU A 17 36.38 11.50 -5.42
CA LEU A 17 37.58 10.83 -4.89
C LEU A 17 37.97 9.67 -5.82
N GLY A 18 37.01 8.86 -6.27
CA GLY A 18 37.24 7.78 -7.24
C GLY A 18 37.78 8.29 -8.59
N ALA A 19 37.17 9.35 -9.11
CA ALA A 19 37.60 9.99 -10.33
C ALA A 19 39.02 10.60 -10.22
N GLY A 20 39.31 11.21 -9.07
CA GLY A 20 40.62 11.76 -8.76
C GLY A 20 41.70 10.68 -8.70
N LEU A 21 41.45 9.58 -7.96
CA LEU A 21 42.37 8.44 -7.90
C LEU A 21 42.60 7.80 -9.27
N PHE A 22 41.55 7.62 -10.04
CA PHE A 22 41.65 7.12 -11.41
C PHE A 22 42.57 8.00 -12.25
N SER A 23 42.33 9.32 -12.22
CA SER A 23 43.11 10.29 -13.03
C SER A 23 44.58 10.30 -12.63
N VAL A 24 44.91 10.26 -11.35
CA VAL A 24 46.28 10.25 -10.84
C VAL A 24 47.01 8.97 -11.29
N VAL A 25 46.39 7.81 -11.05
CA VAL A 25 47.03 6.53 -11.43
C VAL A 25 47.14 6.38 -12.93
N PHE A 26 46.16 6.80 -13.71
CA PHE A 26 46.19 6.81 -15.15
C PHE A 26 47.35 7.70 -15.69
N ASN A 27 47.52 8.89 -15.12
CA ASN A 27 48.61 9.79 -15.51
C ASN A 27 50.02 9.23 -15.18
N LEU A 28 50.14 8.54 -14.04
CA LEU A 28 51.42 7.97 -13.59
C LEU A 28 51.81 6.71 -14.37
N CYS A 29 50.86 5.84 -14.62
CA CYS A 29 51.11 4.52 -15.22
C CYS A 29 50.79 4.49 -16.72
N ASN A 30 50.07 5.47 -17.28
CA ASN A 30 49.61 5.58 -18.65
C ASN A 30 48.86 4.34 -19.19
N GLU A 31 48.28 3.54 -18.26
CA GLU A 31 47.49 2.37 -18.58
C GLU A 31 46.14 2.42 -17.88
N LEU A 32 45.08 2.21 -18.66
CA LEU A 32 43.68 2.25 -18.19
C LEU A 32 43.41 1.23 -17.06
N GLN A 33 44.06 0.08 -17.16
CA GLN A 33 43.85 -1.03 -16.23
C GLN A 33 44.20 -0.66 -14.80
N TYR A 34 45.29 0.02 -14.53
CA TYR A 34 45.71 0.42 -13.19
C TYR A 34 44.80 1.50 -12.60
N GLY A 35 44.29 2.42 -13.42
CA GLY A 35 43.31 3.42 -13.00
C GLY A 35 41.99 2.78 -12.51
N VAL A 36 41.52 1.78 -13.26
CA VAL A 36 40.30 1.02 -12.87
C VAL A 36 40.51 0.25 -11.55
N TRP A 37 41.67 -0.40 -11.41
CA TRP A 37 41.99 -1.14 -10.18
C TRP A 37 42.05 -0.22 -8.95
N ALA A 38 42.70 0.93 -9.09
CA ALA A 38 42.79 1.91 -8.00
C ALA A 38 41.43 2.44 -7.54
N SER A 39 40.54 2.76 -8.50
CA SER A 39 39.18 3.21 -8.17
C SER A 39 38.32 2.10 -7.55
N THR A 40 38.52 0.84 -7.98
CA THR A 40 37.80 -0.32 -7.44
C THR A 40 38.20 -0.61 -5.99
N CYS A 41 39.45 -0.29 -5.55
CA CYS A 41 39.88 -0.42 -4.17
C CYS A 41 39.09 0.45 -3.18
N LEU A 42 38.31 1.45 -3.64
CA LEU A 42 37.42 2.23 -2.79
C LEU A 42 36.11 1.52 -2.46
N LEU A 43 35.68 0.55 -3.26
CA LEU A 43 34.40 -0.15 -3.05
C LEU A 43 34.27 -0.80 -1.66
N PRO A 44 35.31 -1.50 -1.10
CA PRO A 44 35.20 -2.08 0.24
C PRO A 44 34.91 -1.05 1.34
N PHE A 45 35.30 0.20 1.16
CA PHE A 45 35.04 1.27 2.14
C PHE A 45 33.64 1.88 1.99
N VAL A 46 33.12 1.92 0.77
CA VAL A 46 31.79 2.50 0.49
C VAL A 46 30.66 1.49 0.72
N PHE A 47 30.91 0.22 0.40
CA PHE A 47 29.92 -0.84 0.49
C PHE A 47 29.31 -1.01 1.90
N PRO A 48 30.07 -1.07 3.01
CA PRO A 48 29.50 -1.16 4.35
C PRO A 48 28.60 0.04 4.70
N LEU A 49 28.97 1.24 4.25
CA LEU A 49 28.18 2.46 4.48
C LEU A 49 26.83 2.40 3.75
N LEU A 50 26.85 2.01 2.49
CA LEU A 50 25.62 1.84 1.70
C LEU A 50 24.76 0.70 2.24
N TYR A 51 25.39 -0.40 2.64
CA TYR A 51 24.70 -1.55 3.23
C TYR A 51 23.97 -1.18 4.52
N THR A 52 24.67 -0.58 5.49
CA THR A 52 24.06 -0.16 6.75
C THR A 52 22.94 0.84 6.53
N GLN A 53 23.10 1.78 5.60
CA GLN A 53 22.07 2.73 5.27
C GLN A 53 20.84 2.09 4.63
N THR A 54 21.05 1.15 3.72
CA THR A 54 19.96 0.40 3.08
C THR A 54 19.19 -0.43 4.11
N VAL A 55 19.89 -1.13 5.00
CA VAL A 55 19.30 -1.94 6.07
C VAL A 55 18.52 -1.05 7.03
N ASN A 56 19.07 0.08 7.46
CA ASN A 56 18.36 1.00 8.35
C ASN A 56 17.11 1.56 7.66
N SER A 57 17.20 1.94 6.38
CA SER A 57 16.04 2.42 5.63
C SER A 57 14.98 1.33 5.45
N TYR A 58 15.38 0.07 5.36
CA TYR A 58 14.45 -1.06 5.30
C TYR A 58 13.70 -1.24 6.63
N PHE A 59 14.40 -1.17 7.77
CA PHE A 59 13.78 -1.27 9.10
C PHE A 59 12.96 -0.04 9.49
N ASP A 60 13.22 1.10 8.89
CA ASP A 60 12.44 2.33 9.06
C ASP A 60 11.11 2.32 8.27
N ILE A 61 10.88 1.32 7.41
CA ILE A 61 9.59 1.16 6.75
C ILE A 61 8.57 0.80 7.84
N PRO A 62 7.59 1.67 8.14
CA PRO A 62 6.57 1.37 9.13
C PRO A 62 5.83 0.11 8.70
N ILE A 63 5.66 -0.82 9.65
CA ILE A 63 4.78 -1.97 9.45
C ILE A 63 3.40 -1.41 9.18
N GLU A 64 2.87 -1.68 7.99
CA GLU A 64 1.51 -1.27 7.63
C GLU A 64 0.52 -2.04 8.52
N ILE A 65 0.05 -1.37 9.57
CA ILE A 65 -1.01 -1.90 10.43
C ILE A 65 -2.31 -1.68 9.66
N TYR A 66 -2.93 -2.75 9.21
CA TYR A 66 -4.23 -2.71 8.58
C TYR A 66 -5.30 -3.17 9.56
N LYS A 67 -6.40 -2.44 9.57
CA LYS A 67 -7.58 -2.76 10.35
C LYS A 67 -8.47 -3.72 9.58
N VAL A 68 -8.94 -4.74 10.26
CA VAL A 68 -9.86 -5.73 9.71
C VAL A 68 -11.28 -5.29 9.98
N TRP A 69 -12.13 -5.37 8.97
CA TRP A 69 -13.55 -5.07 9.07
C TRP A 69 -14.39 -6.34 8.96
N LYS A 70 -15.47 -6.40 9.75
CA LYS A 70 -16.48 -7.47 9.71
C LYS A 70 -17.84 -6.87 9.41
N TYR A 71 -18.63 -7.60 8.66
CA TYR A 71 -20.04 -7.27 8.47
C TYR A 71 -20.79 -7.36 9.80
N SER A 72 -21.68 -6.40 10.12
CA SER A 72 -22.49 -6.37 11.33
C SER A 72 -23.96 -6.26 10.98
N GLU A 73 -24.78 -7.18 11.49
CA GLU A 73 -26.25 -7.12 11.30
C GLU A 73 -26.91 -6.01 12.14
N GLU A 74 -26.23 -5.51 13.18
CA GLU A 74 -26.75 -4.42 14.03
C GLU A 74 -26.72 -3.06 13.33
N TYR A 75 -26.10 -2.99 12.17
CA TYR A 75 -25.88 -1.74 11.46
C TYR A 75 -27.11 -1.41 10.60
N ASP A 76 -27.87 -0.38 10.99
CA ASP A 76 -28.98 0.14 10.19
C ASP A 76 -28.47 0.99 9.04
N SER A 77 -28.52 0.41 7.83
CA SER A 77 -28.05 1.06 6.59
C SER A 77 -28.92 2.28 6.18
N ASP A 78 -30.12 2.42 6.73
CA ASP A 78 -31.07 3.49 6.35
C ASP A 78 -30.70 4.86 6.93
N THR A 79 -29.82 4.90 7.93
CA THR A 79 -29.42 6.16 8.58
C THR A 79 -28.39 6.98 7.78
N LEU A 80 -27.79 6.41 6.74
CA LEU A 80 -26.78 7.09 5.93
C LEU A 80 -27.40 8.18 5.05
N ARG A 81 -27.44 9.41 5.54
CA ARG A 81 -27.82 10.58 4.74
C ARG A 81 -26.71 10.94 3.76
N ILE A 82 -26.94 10.71 2.47
CA ILE A 82 -26.01 11.11 1.41
C ILE A 82 -26.09 12.64 1.26
N ASN A 83 -25.07 13.33 1.71
CA ASN A 83 -24.92 14.76 1.41
C ASN A 83 -24.51 14.95 -0.04
N ARG A 84 -25.46 15.37 -0.90
CA ARG A 84 -25.24 15.49 -2.35
C ARG A 84 -24.15 16.50 -2.74
N LYS A 85 -23.80 17.45 -1.86
CA LYS A 85 -22.83 18.52 -2.17
C LYS A 85 -21.37 18.05 -2.08
N ARG A 86 -21.08 16.98 -1.32
CA ARG A 86 -19.72 16.42 -1.14
C ARG A 86 -19.73 14.92 -1.36
N SER A 87 -20.12 14.49 -2.53
CA SER A 87 -20.14 13.06 -2.88
C SER A 87 -19.05 12.75 -3.88
N ILE A 88 -18.33 11.66 -3.61
CA ILE A 88 -17.32 11.09 -4.49
C ILE A 88 -17.82 9.78 -5.09
N VAL A 89 -17.36 9.49 -6.29
CA VAL A 89 -17.61 8.20 -6.97
C VAL A 89 -16.32 7.40 -6.89
N MET A 90 -16.41 6.16 -6.42
CA MET A 90 -15.28 5.25 -6.24
C MET A 90 -15.61 3.90 -6.85
N ASP A 91 -14.58 3.18 -7.27
CA ASP A 91 -14.70 1.83 -7.76
C ASP A 91 -14.15 0.85 -6.72
N VAL A 92 -14.90 -0.22 -6.45
CA VAL A 92 -14.46 -1.31 -5.56
C VAL A 92 -14.26 -2.56 -6.39
N GLU A 93 -13.06 -3.11 -6.36
CA GLU A 93 -12.76 -4.43 -6.91
C GLU A 93 -12.94 -5.47 -5.81
N ILE A 94 -13.88 -6.38 -6.01
CA ILE A 94 -14.28 -7.40 -5.03
C ILE A 94 -14.51 -8.75 -5.72
N PHE A 95 -14.20 -9.83 -5.02
CA PHE A 95 -14.60 -11.18 -5.43
C PHE A 95 -15.96 -11.50 -4.83
N ARG A 96 -16.95 -11.90 -5.61
CA ARG A 96 -18.28 -12.23 -5.09
C ARG A 96 -18.25 -13.46 -4.18
N LYS A 97 -17.51 -14.50 -4.61
CA LYS A 97 -17.25 -15.73 -3.83
C LYS A 97 -15.76 -15.86 -3.55
N VAL A 98 -15.39 -16.74 -2.64
CA VAL A 98 -13.99 -17.00 -2.28
C VAL A 98 -13.21 -17.58 -3.46
N ASP A 99 -13.86 -18.45 -4.25
CA ASP A 99 -13.24 -19.22 -5.34
C ASP A 99 -13.43 -18.59 -6.72
N ASP A 100 -13.94 -17.36 -6.79
CA ASP A 100 -14.12 -16.69 -8.08
C ASP A 100 -12.77 -16.44 -8.77
N PRO A 101 -12.65 -16.75 -10.07
CA PRO A 101 -11.40 -16.57 -10.80
C PRO A 101 -11.06 -15.12 -11.10
N ALA A 102 -12.03 -14.22 -11.04
CA ALA A 102 -11.84 -12.81 -11.34
C ALA A 102 -12.59 -11.92 -10.35
N SER A 103 -12.00 -10.77 -10.03
CA SER A 103 -12.65 -9.72 -9.28
C SER A 103 -13.62 -8.94 -10.17
N GLU A 104 -14.74 -8.53 -9.61
CA GLU A 104 -15.69 -7.63 -10.25
C GLU A 104 -15.45 -6.20 -9.76
N ARG A 105 -15.65 -5.24 -10.66
CA ARG A 105 -15.57 -3.82 -10.32
C ARG A 105 -16.97 -3.27 -10.14
N ILE A 106 -17.26 -2.76 -8.96
CA ILE A 106 -18.53 -2.16 -8.58
C ILE A 106 -18.28 -0.67 -8.35
N THR A 107 -19.01 0.17 -9.08
CA THR A 107 -18.94 1.62 -8.91
C THR A 107 -19.98 2.05 -7.88
N GLY A 108 -19.51 2.73 -6.84
CA GLY A 108 -20.36 3.25 -5.77
C GLY A 108 -20.20 4.75 -5.61
N LYS A 109 -21.30 5.41 -5.19
CA LYS A 109 -21.29 6.82 -4.81
C LYS A 109 -21.44 6.95 -3.31
N ALA A 110 -20.58 7.77 -2.70
CA ALA A 110 -20.57 8.00 -1.26
C ALA A 110 -20.43 9.48 -0.93
N SER A 111 -20.90 9.88 0.25
CA SER A 111 -20.58 11.19 0.81
C SER A 111 -19.22 11.11 1.52
N GLU A 112 -18.42 12.17 1.43
CA GLU A 112 -17.11 12.27 2.10
C GLU A 112 -17.18 12.08 3.62
N ASP A 113 -18.31 12.45 4.24
CA ASP A 113 -18.53 12.42 5.68
C ASP A 113 -18.96 11.05 6.21
N VAL A 114 -19.14 10.05 5.34
CA VAL A 114 -19.61 8.70 5.72
C VAL A 114 -18.42 7.83 6.11
N ILE A 115 -18.59 7.03 7.16
CA ILE A 115 -17.61 6.02 7.59
C ILE A 115 -17.49 4.95 6.50
N PHE A 116 -16.25 4.61 6.13
CA PHE A 116 -15.99 3.71 5.02
C PHE A 116 -16.65 2.33 5.18
N GLY A 117 -16.54 1.72 6.37
CA GLY A 117 -17.12 0.40 6.65
C GLY A 117 -18.63 0.37 6.51
N GLN A 118 -19.31 1.45 6.92
CA GLN A 118 -20.77 1.60 6.79
C GLN A 118 -21.20 1.70 5.32
N TRP A 119 -20.49 2.52 4.56
CA TRP A 119 -20.75 2.65 3.15
C TRP A 119 -20.51 1.33 2.40
N PHE A 120 -19.46 0.61 2.75
CA PHE A 120 -19.14 -0.69 2.15
C PHE A 120 -20.20 -1.74 2.46
N GLN A 121 -20.72 -1.77 3.70
CA GLN A 121 -21.81 -2.66 4.07
C GLN A 121 -23.06 -2.39 3.23
N ARG A 122 -23.48 -1.13 3.15
CA ARG A 122 -24.62 -0.74 2.31
C ARG A 122 -24.41 -1.10 0.84
N MET A 123 -23.20 -0.95 0.34
CA MET A 123 -22.88 -1.35 -1.03
C MET A 123 -23.08 -2.86 -1.24
N ILE A 124 -22.65 -3.71 -0.29
CA ILE A 124 -22.91 -5.15 -0.34
C ILE A 124 -24.42 -5.43 -0.35
N ASP A 125 -25.18 -4.82 0.55
CA ASP A 125 -26.62 -5.02 0.66
C ASP A 125 -27.33 -4.61 -0.62
N ASP A 126 -27.02 -3.43 -1.15
CA ASP A 126 -27.56 -2.93 -2.42
C ASP A 126 -27.23 -3.86 -3.61
N CYS A 127 -26.01 -4.39 -3.66
CA CYS A 127 -25.59 -5.34 -4.68
C CYS A 127 -26.33 -6.68 -4.57
N ASN A 128 -26.47 -7.19 -3.36
CA ASN A 128 -27.14 -8.45 -3.12
C ASN A 128 -28.66 -8.35 -3.37
N LEU A 129 -29.26 -7.20 -3.10
CA LEU A 129 -30.65 -6.92 -3.43
C LEU A 129 -30.88 -6.83 -4.95
N LYS A 130 -29.97 -6.21 -5.68
CA LYS A 130 -30.07 -6.04 -7.14
C LYS A 130 -29.74 -7.33 -7.91
N SER A 131 -28.88 -8.18 -7.38
CA SER A 131 -28.41 -9.40 -8.03
C SER A 131 -28.50 -10.61 -7.09
N PRO A 132 -29.70 -11.07 -6.73
CA PRO A 132 -29.87 -12.18 -5.78
C PRO A 132 -29.37 -13.51 -6.31
N SER A 133 -29.24 -13.67 -7.62
CA SER A 133 -28.70 -14.89 -8.25
C SER A 133 -27.17 -15.03 -8.12
N SER A 134 -26.46 -13.93 -7.85
CA SER A 134 -25.01 -13.90 -7.66
C SER A 134 -24.62 -12.96 -6.54
N PRO A 135 -24.94 -13.30 -5.27
CA PRO A 135 -24.69 -12.41 -4.14
C PRO A 135 -23.20 -12.36 -3.80
N ILE A 136 -22.79 -11.23 -3.22
CA ILE A 136 -21.49 -11.11 -2.54
C ILE A 136 -21.59 -11.88 -1.23
N VAL A 137 -20.79 -12.95 -1.12
CA VAL A 137 -20.81 -13.83 0.06
C VAL A 137 -20.01 -13.14 1.19
N TYR A 138 -20.67 -12.85 2.31
CA TYR A 138 -20.07 -12.23 3.50
C TYR A 138 -20.06 -13.14 4.73
N LYS A 139 -20.68 -14.35 4.63
CA LYS A 139 -20.64 -15.42 5.63
C LYS A 139 -20.00 -16.68 5.02
N ASN A 140 -19.32 -17.44 5.86
CA ASN A 140 -18.83 -18.76 5.48
C ASN A 140 -19.94 -19.82 5.66
N GLU A 141 -19.69 -21.06 5.24
CA GLU A 141 -20.63 -22.17 5.40
C GLU A 141 -21.00 -22.47 6.87
N GLY A 142 -20.12 -22.13 7.80
CA GLY A 142 -20.35 -22.23 9.26
C GLY A 142 -21.12 -21.05 9.86
N GLY A 143 -21.57 -20.07 9.06
CA GLY A 143 -22.31 -18.89 9.51
C GLY A 143 -21.43 -17.76 10.10
N ALA A 144 -20.12 -17.91 10.15
CA ALA A 144 -19.21 -16.86 10.61
C ALA A 144 -18.99 -15.81 9.52
N TYR A 145 -18.89 -14.55 9.92
CA TYR A 145 -18.62 -13.46 8.99
C TYR A 145 -17.17 -13.48 8.51
N TYR A 146 -16.98 -13.21 7.22
CA TYR A 146 -15.64 -12.98 6.67
C TYR A 146 -15.08 -11.67 7.18
N GLU A 147 -13.78 -11.68 7.38
CA GLU A 147 -12.97 -10.51 7.66
C GLU A 147 -12.47 -9.87 6.36
N TRP A 148 -12.47 -8.55 6.30
CA TRP A 148 -12.11 -7.81 5.10
C TRP A 148 -11.01 -6.80 5.41
N VAL A 149 -10.12 -6.65 4.45
CA VAL A 149 -9.08 -5.62 4.43
C VAL A 149 -9.22 -4.81 3.16
N PHE A 150 -9.06 -3.51 3.30
CA PHE A 150 -9.26 -2.56 2.22
C PHE A 150 -7.98 -1.81 1.92
N TYR A 151 -7.67 -1.64 0.65
CA TYR A 151 -6.55 -0.81 0.23
C TYR A 151 -6.78 -0.23 -1.16
N THR A 152 -6.15 0.92 -1.41
CA THR A 152 -6.17 1.54 -2.74
C THR A 152 -5.33 0.73 -3.71
N LYS A 153 -5.82 0.55 -4.96
CA LYS A 153 -5.09 -0.17 -6.00
C LYS A 153 -3.76 0.51 -6.27
N PRO A 154 -2.63 -0.21 -6.10
CA PRO A 154 -1.32 0.37 -6.39
C PRO A 154 -1.20 0.68 -7.89
N SER A 155 -0.55 1.78 -8.23
CA SER A 155 -0.17 2.18 -9.57
C SER A 155 1.32 2.41 -9.61
N PHE A 156 1.92 2.56 -10.81
CA PHE A 156 3.36 2.76 -10.97
C PHE A 156 3.93 3.88 -10.07
N PHE A 157 3.15 4.93 -9.83
CA PHE A 157 3.55 6.08 -8.99
C PHE A 157 2.81 6.16 -7.64
N LYS A 158 1.79 5.32 -7.39
CA LYS A 158 1.03 5.29 -6.13
C LYS A 158 1.33 3.99 -5.39
N ARG A 159 1.83 4.12 -4.15
CA ARG A 159 1.96 2.99 -3.24
C ARG A 159 0.58 2.52 -2.78
N ARG A 160 0.50 1.26 -2.34
CA ARG A 160 -0.66 0.74 -1.64
C ARG A 160 -0.90 1.57 -0.37
N PHE A 161 -2.11 1.99 -0.17
CA PHE A 161 -2.54 2.67 1.05
C PHE A 161 -3.71 1.89 1.64
N TYR A 162 -3.58 1.45 2.89
CA TYR A 162 -4.63 0.74 3.60
C TYR A 162 -5.67 1.73 4.11
N ILE A 163 -6.93 1.34 4.02
CA ILE A 163 -8.09 2.15 4.39
C ILE A 163 -8.57 1.67 5.76
N ASP A 164 -8.71 2.59 6.71
CA ASP A 164 -9.32 2.31 8.01
C ASP A 164 -10.84 2.31 7.85
N PRO A 165 -11.52 1.17 8.09
CA PRO A 165 -12.96 1.05 7.93
C PRO A 165 -13.77 1.90 8.91
N ASP A 166 -13.17 2.32 10.04
CA ASP A 166 -13.86 3.10 11.08
C ASP A 166 -13.72 4.62 10.85
N LEU A 167 -12.91 5.03 9.88
CA LEU A 167 -12.75 6.43 9.52
C LEU A 167 -13.67 6.82 8.36
N THR A 168 -13.91 8.13 8.24
CA THR A 168 -14.67 8.67 7.11
C THR A 168 -13.88 8.55 5.80
N LEU A 169 -14.56 8.70 4.66
CA LEU A 169 -13.89 8.72 3.37
C LEU A 169 -12.90 9.88 3.26
N ALA A 170 -13.25 11.04 3.83
CA ALA A 170 -12.39 12.21 3.88
C ALA A 170 -11.12 11.97 4.71
N ASP A 171 -11.26 11.37 5.92
CA ASP A 171 -10.13 11.07 6.80
C ASP A 171 -9.19 10.03 6.18
N ASN A 172 -9.74 9.07 5.45
CA ASN A 172 -8.98 8.11 4.63
C ASN A 172 -8.37 8.74 3.36
N ARG A 173 -8.59 10.05 3.12
CA ARG A 173 -8.07 10.79 1.96
C ARG A 173 -8.44 10.17 0.60
N LEU A 174 -9.59 9.51 0.55
CA LEU A 174 -10.11 8.91 -0.69
C LEU A 174 -10.56 10.00 -1.66
N LYS A 175 -10.28 9.80 -2.93
CA LYS A 175 -10.56 10.77 -3.99
C LYS A 175 -11.52 10.20 -5.03
N GLN A 176 -12.04 11.11 -5.83
CA GLN A 176 -12.85 10.78 -7.00
C GLN A 176 -12.12 9.78 -7.90
N HIS A 177 -12.81 8.70 -8.29
CA HIS A 177 -12.28 7.60 -9.12
C HIS A 177 -11.13 6.79 -8.54
N ASP A 178 -10.89 6.84 -7.22
CA ASP A 178 -9.97 5.88 -6.60
C ASP A 178 -10.55 4.47 -6.73
N VAL A 179 -9.66 3.52 -7.03
CA VAL A 179 -9.99 2.11 -7.11
C VAL A 179 -9.57 1.44 -5.80
N ILE A 180 -10.53 0.87 -5.10
CA ILE A 180 -10.35 0.20 -3.82
C ILE A 180 -10.41 -1.30 -4.04
N ILE A 181 -9.47 -2.03 -3.48
CA ILE A 181 -9.49 -3.48 -3.47
C ILE A 181 -10.02 -3.94 -2.11
N ALA A 182 -11.14 -4.67 -2.12
CA ALA A 182 -11.70 -5.31 -0.95
C ALA A 182 -11.31 -6.81 -0.97
N LYS A 183 -10.42 -7.20 -0.05
CA LYS A 183 -9.91 -8.56 0.04
C LYS A 183 -10.39 -9.23 1.33
N ARG A 184 -10.94 -10.46 1.20
CA ARG A 184 -11.23 -11.30 2.37
C ARG A 184 -9.93 -11.81 2.98
N VAL A 185 -9.83 -11.79 4.29
CA VAL A 185 -8.70 -12.35 5.04
C VAL A 185 -9.04 -13.79 5.39
N ALA A 186 -8.18 -14.73 5.03
CA ALA A 186 -8.30 -16.09 5.53
C ALA A 186 -7.93 -16.10 7.01
N ASN A 187 -8.74 -16.75 7.85
CA ASN A 187 -8.57 -16.80 9.32
C ASN A 187 -7.20 -17.30 9.80
N GLU A 188 -6.38 -17.83 8.91
CA GLU A 188 -5.03 -18.32 9.27
C GLU A 188 -4.02 -17.19 9.53
N LEU A 189 -4.23 -15.98 9.00
CA LEU A 189 -3.29 -14.86 9.16
C LEU A 189 -3.51 -14.04 10.44
N VAL A 190 -4.66 -14.20 11.10
CA VAL A 190 -5.00 -13.43 12.32
C VAL A 190 -4.23 -13.96 13.54
N LYS A 191 -3.78 -15.20 13.53
CA LYS A 191 -3.01 -15.80 14.65
C LYS A 191 -1.59 -15.24 14.85
N TYR A 192 -1.05 -14.48 13.91
CA TYR A 192 0.32 -13.93 14.01
C TYR A 192 0.41 -12.54 14.65
N ASN A 193 -0.72 -11.88 14.95
CA ASN A 193 -0.73 -10.51 15.48
C ASN A 193 -1.11 -10.43 16.97
N GLU A 194 -1.17 -11.54 17.68
CA GLU A 194 -1.43 -11.59 19.14
C GLU A 194 -0.16 -11.87 19.98
N PHE A 195 1.01 -11.37 19.53
CA PHE A 195 2.24 -11.43 20.35
C PHE A 195 2.82 -10.04 20.54
#